data_3c990d27aade82d927f047a45221e057
#
_entry.id   3c990d27aade82d927f047a45221e057
#
_cell.length_a   1.000
_cell.length_b   1.000
_cell.length_c   1.000
_cell.angle_alpha   90.00
_cell.angle_beta   90.00
_cell.angle_gamma   90.00
#
_symmetry.space_group_name_H-M   'P 1'
#
loop_
_entity.id
_entity.type
_entity.pdbx_description
1 polymer ?
#
loop_
_entity_poly.entity_id
_entity_poly.type
_entity_poly.pdbx_seq_one_letter_code
_entity_poly.pdbx_strand_id
1 'polypeptide(L)'
;IGVPKTLGTAFILFEQELTSKEKKAAISVMGNAKFGMTGQNKVWLAGNIMMRALLQNDAELVKIARDTIVSEIVTGKIEGIKDDWSFHQHGAQQQFGNYGLSFVSGMSFFSGVFAGTSLAFDERQLGIISTLIDKGYRWIMWKGKMDVSSLGRQLFHHAPIHKALSLAFSASELGGGESKQCISVACNLLKENYGVMKQNPLVGHKHFWQSDYTIHRRPQWMASVKMASDRVVGVEMMNGDNMKGFYMADGATYIYQDGDEYLDI
;
A
#
# COMPACT_ATOMS: atom_id res chain seq x y z
N ILE A 1 -7.44 15.55 -1.18
CA ILE A 1 -6.68 14.56 -0.38
C ILE A 1 -5.31 15.15 -0.03
N GLY A 2 -4.49 15.58 -0.98
CA GLY A 2 -3.09 15.96 -0.77
C GLY A 2 -2.89 17.09 0.24
N VAL A 3 -3.48 18.26 0.00
CA VAL A 3 -3.29 19.44 0.87
C VAL A 3 -3.62 19.16 2.34
N PRO A 4 -4.81 18.62 2.71
CA PRO A 4 -5.09 18.30 4.11
C PRO A 4 -4.13 17.27 4.71
N LYS A 5 -3.67 16.29 3.93
CA LYS A 5 -2.72 15.26 4.41
C LYS A 5 -1.40 15.89 4.85
N THR A 6 -0.82 16.76 4.02
CA THR A 6 0.48 17.39 4.32
C THR A 6 0.35 18.44 5.42
N LEU A 7 -0.63 19.35 5.31
CA LEU A 7 -0.83 20.40 6.28
C LEU A 7 -1.31 19.88 7.63
N GLY A 8 -2.14 18.83 7.66
CA GLY A 8 -2.65 18.25 8.89
C GLY A 8 -1.54 17.74 9.80
N THR A 9 -0.56 17.03 9.24
CA THR A 9 0.61 16.58 9.99
C THR A 9 1.39 17.78 10.55
N ALA A 10 1.64 18.80 9.72
CA ALA A 10 2.35 20.00 10.17
C ALA A 10 1.61 20.71 11.31
N PHE A 11 0.30 20.91 11.17
CA PHE A 11 -0.50 21.58 12.21
C PHE A 11 -0.55 20.81 13.52
N ILE A 12 -0.54 19.47 13.51
CA ILE A 12 -0.48 18.67 14.73
C ILE A 12 0.90 18.81 15.38
N LEU A 13 1.98 18.73 14.61
CA LEU A 13 3.34 18.84 15.14
C LEU A 13 3.63 20.22 15.76
N PHE A 14 3.03 21.28 15.21
CA PHE A 14 3.19 22.66 15.67
C PHE A 14 1.98 23.17 16.50
N GLU A 15 1.11 22.28 16.96
CA GLU A 15 -0.16 22.68 17.61
C GLU A 15 0.04 23.67 18.75
N GLN A 16 1.08 23.49 19.56
CA GLN A 16 1.37 24.35 20.73
C GLN A 16 1.87 25.75 20.34
N GLU A 17 2.43 25.91 19.15
CA GLU A 17 2.93 27.17 18.61
C GLU A 17 1.85 27.96 17.83
N LEU A 18 0.74 27.32 17.51
CA LEU A 18 -0.34 27.95 16.75
C LEU A 18 -1.15 28.89 17.64
N THR A 19 -1.36 30.12 17.17
CA THR A 19 -2.36 31.00 17.76
C THR A 19 -3.78 30.45 17.56
N SER A 20 -4.72 30.85 18.40
CA SER A 20 -6.14 30.45 18.26
C SER A 20 -6.74 30.80 16.88
N LYS A 21 -6.26 31.88 16.23
CA LYS A 21 -6.68 32.27 14.88
C LYS A 21 -6.12 31.31 13.84
N GLU A 22 -4.86 30.95 13.93
CA GLU A 22 -4.20 30.01 13.01
C GLU A 22 -4.78 28.60 13.15
N LYS A 23 -5.02 28.14 14.39
CA LYS A 23 -5.67 26.84 14.63
C LYS A 23 -7.07 26.79 14.01
N LYS A 24 -7.89 27.85 14.12
CA LYS A 24 -9.19 27.93 13.46
C LYS A 24 -9.06 27.89 11.93
N ALA A 25 -8.11 28.61 11.37
CA ALA A 25 -7.85 28.60 9.92
C ALA A 25 -7.40 27.22 9.42
N ALA A 26 -6.50 26.54 10.15
CA ALA A 26 -6.07 25.17 9.89
C ALA A 26 -7.25 24.19 9.83
N ILE A 27 -8.12 24.21 10.86
CA ILE A 27 -9.33 23.39 10.91
C ILE A 27 -10.24 23.66 9.73
N SER A 28 -10.41 24.93 9.35
CA SER A 28 -11.22 25.33 8.19
C SER A 28 -10.68 24.76 6.87
N VAL A 29 -9.37 24.86 6.63
CA VAL A 29 -8.71 24.29 5.43
C VAL A 29 -8.92 22.77 5.37
N MET A 30 -8.78 22.08 6.52
CA MET A 30 -8.99 20.65 6.61
C MET A 30 -10.46 20.24 6.52
N GLY A 31 -11.38 21.15 6.72
CA GLY A 31 -12.83 20.94 6.69
C GLY A 31 -13.38 20.47 5.33
N ASN A 32 -12.61 20.62 4.25
CA ASN A 32 -12.97 20.13 2.92
C ASN A 32 -12.91 18.60 2.78
N ALA A 33 -12.23 17.89 3.68
CA ALA A 33 -12.23 16.43 3.70
C ALA A 33 -13.57 15.90 4.24
N LYS A 34 -14.19 14.99 3.48
CA LYS A 34 -15.46 14.32 3.85
C LYS A 34 -15.27 12.82 3.74
N PHE A 35 -15.98 12.05 4.58
CA PHE A 35 -16.05 10.60 4.41
C PHE A 35 -16.66 10.25 3.06
N GLY A 36 -16.13 9.24 2.42
CA GLY A 36 -16.59 8.78 1.10
C GLY A 36 -15.51 7.99 0.37
N MET A 37 -15.79 7.69 -0.89
CA MET A 37 -14.94 6.87 -1.76
C MET A 37 -14.74 5.44 -1.24
N THR A 38 -13.83 4.67 -1.84
CA THR A 38 -13.55 3.26 -1.56
C THR A 38 -12.04 3.01 -1.57
N GLY A 39 -11.62 1.88 -1.01
CA GLY A 39 -10.24 1.46 -1.00
C GLY A 39 -9.31 2.50 -0.36
N GLN A 40 -8.16 2.72 -0.97
CA GLN A 40 -7.16 3.65 -0.44
C GLN A 40 -7.63 5.11 -0.40
N ASN A 41 -8.49 5.53 -1.32
CA ASN A 41 -9.03 6.89 -1.31
C ASN A 41 -9.86 7.16 -0.04
N LYS A 42 -10.65 6.19 0.41
CA LYS A 42 -11.40 6.27 1.67
C LYS A 42 -10.47 6.38 2.88
N VAL A 43 -9.38 5.61 2.89
CA VAL A 43 -8.37 5.67 3.96
C VAL A 43 -7.73 7.06 4.03
N TRP A 44 -7.35 7.66 2.89
CA TRP A 44 -6.79 9.02 2.88
C TRP A 44 -7.76 10.08 3.39
N LEU A 45 -9.03 10.01 2.98
CA LEU A 45 -10.04 10.97 3.44
C LEU A 45 -10.31 10.84 4.93
N ALA A 46 -10.45 9.61 5.43
CA ALA A 46 -10.63 9.35 6.85
C ALA A 46 -9.42 9.80 7.68
N GLY A 47 -8.19 9.58 7.19
CA GLY A 47 -6.97 10.09 7.82
C GLY A 47 -6.93 11.62 7.91
N ASN A 48 -7.36 12.33 6.87
CA ASN A 48 -7.47 13.79 6.89
C ASN A 48 -8.50 14.28 7.91
N ILE A 49 -9.64 13.58 8.03
CA ILE A 49 -10.67 13.90 9.02
C ILE A 49 -10.14 13.63 10.43
N MET A 50 -9.39 12.55 10.61
CA MET A 50 -8.76 12.24 11.90
C MET A 50 -7.82 13.33 12.36
N MET A 51 -6.93 13.83 11.49
CA MET A 51 -6.02 14.93 11.82
C MET A 51 -6.79 16.19 12.21
N ARG A 52 -7.88 16.51 11.50
CA ARG A 52 -8.76 17.62 11.88
C ARG A 52 -9.40 17.38 13.25
N ALA A 53 -9.91 16.18 13.52
CA ALA A 53 -10.54 15.83 14.77
C ALA A 53 -9.57 15.95 15.97
N LEU A 54 -8.32 15.56 15.79
CA LEU A 54 -7.26 15.76 16.79
C LEU A 54 -7.06 17.25 17.09
N LEU A 55 -6.94 18.11 16.09
CA LEU A 55 -6.84 19.56 16.27
C LEU A 55 -8.06 20.19 16.94
N GLN A 56 -9.23 19.56 16.81
CA GLN A 56 -10.48 19.98 17.44
C GLN A 56 -10.67 19.41 18.85
N ASN A 57 -9.82 18.49 19.30
CA ASN A 57 -10.00 17.66 20.50
C ASN A 57 -11.33 16.89 20.49
N ASP A 58 -11.75 16.41 19.30
CA ASP A 58 -12.99 15.66 19.10
C ASP A 58 -12.71 14.15 19.07
N ALA A 59 -12.74 13.53 20.26
CA ALA A 59 -12.43 12.11 20.44
C ALA A 59 -13.43 11.19 19.70
N GLU A 60 -14.70 11.57 19.62
CA GLU A 60 -15.72 10.78 18.89
C GLU A 60 -15.45 10.78 17.39
N LEU A 61 -15.10 11.93 16.83
CA LEU A 61 -14.74 12.01 15.40
C LEU A 61 -13.44 11.27 15.09
N VAL A 62 -12.45 11.27 16.02
CA VAL A 62 -11.23 10.44 15.91
C VAL A 62 -11.61 8.96 15.81
N LYS A 63 -12.49 8.48 16.69
CA LYS A 63 -12.98 7.10 16.68
C LYS A 63 -13.69 6.75 15.37
N ILE A 64 -14.62 7.59 14.92
CA ILE A 64 -15.33 7.39 13.63
C ILE A 64 -14.33 7.33 12.47
N ALA A 65 -13.34 8.20 12.44
CA ALA A 65 -12.32 8.20 11.39
C ALA A 65 -11.46 6.93 11.44
N ARG A 66 -11.03 6.48 12.63
CA ARG A 66 -10.34 5.21 12.83
C ARG A 66 -11.19 4.04 12.36
N ASP A 67 -12.44 3.96 12.74
CA ASP A 67 -13.35 2.87 12.35
C ASP A 67 -13.60 2.86 10.84
N THR A 68 -13.62 4.04 10.21
CA THR A 68 -13.67 4.17 8.75
C THR A 68 -12.41 3.64 8.08
N ILE A 69 -11.22 3.91 8.62
CA ILE A 69 -9.94 3.38 8.11
C ILE A 69 -9.94 1.85 8.18
N VAL A 70 -10.20 1.28 9.35
CA VAL A 70 -10.15 -0.17 9.55
C VAL A 70 -11.25 -0.93 8.81
N SER A 71 -12.35 -0.27 8.43
CA SER A 71 -13.39 -0.86 7.59
C SER A 71 -12.92 -1.29 6.20
N GLU A 72 -11.75 -0.80 5.76
CA GLU A 72 -11.11 -1.22 4.51
C GLU A 72 -10.18 -2.43 4.68
N ILE A 73 -9.93 -2.89 5.91
CA ILE A 73 -9.12 -4.09 6.20
C ILE A 73 -9.99 -5.33 6.08
N VAL A 74 -10.45 -5.60 4.89
CA VAL A 74 -11.27 -6.77 4.53
C VAL A 74 -10.93 -7.21 3.11
N THR A 75 -11.23 -8.47 2.77
CA THR A 75 -11.12 -8.97 1.39
C THR A 75 -12.47 -8.96 0.68
N GLY A 76 -12.45 -9.14 -0.64
CA GLY A 76 -13.66 -9.40 -1.44
C GLY A 76 -14.45 -8.17 -1.87
N LYS A 77 -14.06 -6.94 -1.51
CA LYS A 77 -14.65 -5.71 -2.06
C LYS A 77 -14.26 -5.49 -3.52
N ILE A 78 -14.99 -4.63 -4.24
CA ILE A 78 -14.65 -4.22 -5.62
C ILE A 78 -13.26 -3.59 -5.64
N GLU A 79 -12.99 -2.62 -4.75
CA GLU A 79 -11.68 -2.00 -4.53
C GLU A 79 -11.11 -2.41 -3.17
N GLY A 80 -9.79 -2.45 -3.04
CA GLY A 80 -9.07 -2.90 -1.86
C GLY A 80 -8.44 -4.28 -2.03
N ILE A 81 -8.29 -5.00 -0.91
CA ILE A 81 -7.67 -6.34 -0.87
C ILE A 81 -8.62 -7.36 -1.51
N LYS A 82 -8.08 -8.14 -2.45
CA LYS A 82 -8.80 -9.22 -3.13
C LYS A 82 -8.59 -10.56 -2.42
N ASP A 83 -9.47 -11.54 -2.68
CA ASP A 83 -9.38 -12.86 -2.05
C ASP A 83 -8.15 -13.67 -2.49
N ASP A 84 -7.56 -13.32 -3.63
CA ASP A 84 -6.30 -13.87 -4.11
C ASP A 84 -5.05 -13.14 -3.57
N TRP A 85 -5.27 -12.12 -2.71
CA TRP A 85 -4.25 -11.25 -2.12
C TRP A 85 -3.62 -10.27 -3.10
N SER A 86 -4.26 -10.00 -4.25
CA SER A 86 -3.97 -8.82 -5.05
C SER A 86 -4.66 -7.58 -4.45
N PHE A 87 -4.37 -6.41 -4.99
CA PHE A 87 -4.99 -5.16 -4.58
C PHE A 87 -5.57 -4.43 -5.78
N HIS A 88 -6.84 -4.04 -5.72
CA HIS A 88 -7.54 -3.29 -6.76
C HIS A 88 -7.86 -1.88 -6.31
N GLN A 89 -7.81 -0.94 -7.26
CA GLN A 89 -8.32 0.43 -7.14
C GLN A 89 -8.72 0.92 -8.54
N HIS A 90 -9.68 1.84 -8.60
CA HIS A 90 -10.32 2.30 -9.82
C HIS A 90 -11.06 1.17 -10.57
N GLY A 91 -11.87 0.44 -9.81
CA GLY A 91 -12.58 -0.74 -10.29
C GLY A 91 -11.71 -1.99 -10.28
N ALA A 92 -11.95 -2.88 -11.24
CA ALA A 92 -11.23 -4.14 -11.35
C ALA A 92 -9.85 -3.96 -12.00
N GLN A 93 -8.98 -3.18 -11.35
CA GLN A 93 -7.66 -2.84 -11.82
C GLN A 93 -6.60 -3.13 -10.76
N GLN A 94 -5.59 -3.92 -11.12
CA GLN A 94 -4.46 -4.21 -10.25
C GLN A 94 -3.65 -2.95 -9.95
N GLN A 95 -3.41 -2.66 -8.66
CA GLN A 95 -2.76 -1.45 -8.19
C GLN A 95 -1.77 -1.72 -7.03
N PHE A 96 -1.02 -2.81 -7.06
CA PHE A 96 -0.07 -3.17 -6.01
C PHE A 96 0.93 -2.05 -5.70
N GLY A 97 1.71 -1.63 -6.68
CA GLY A 97 2.80 -0.67 -6.50
C GLY A 97 2.37 0.80 -6.41
N ASN A 98 1.07 1.08 -6.47
CA ASN A 98 0.53 2.42 -6.39
C ASN A 98 -0.43 2.54 -5.19
N TYR A 99 -1.74 2.38 -5.39
CA TYR A 99 -2.74 2.51 -4.33
C TYR A 99 -2.59 1.44 -3.25
N GLY A 100 -2.26 0.21 -3.62
CA GLY A 100 -2.03 -0.88 -2.67
C GLY A 100 -0.81 -0.64 -1.78
N LEU A 101 0.28 -0.13 -2.33
CA LEU A 101 1.45 0.25 -1.53
C LEU A 101 1.11 1.39 -0.56
N SER A 102 0.38 2.41 -1.04
CA SER A 102 -0.12 3.48 -0.17
C SER A 102 -1.07 2.97 0.92
N PHE A 103 -1.85 1.92 0.62
CA PHE A 103 -2.71 1.26 1.60
C PHE A 103 -1.88 0.58 2.69
N VAL A 104 -0.90 -0.24 2.33
CA VAL A 104 -0.01 -0.88 3.30
C VAL A 104 0.72 0.15 4.15
N SER A 105 1.29 1.20 3.53
CA SER A 105 1.97 2.27 4.27
C SER A 105 1.04 3.03 5.21
N GLY A 106 -0.19 3.33 4.77
CA GLY A 106 -1.20 3.96 5.61
C GLY A 106 -1.61 3.09 6.79
N MET A 107 -1.83 1.79 6.57
CA MET A 107 -2.19 0.85 7.64
C MET A 107 -1.04 0.64 8.62
N SER A 108 0.20 0.59 8.15
CA SER A 108 1.38 0.52 9.03
C SER A 108 1.48 1.76 9.91
N PHE A 109 1.34 2.95 9.33
CA PHE A 109 1.34 4.21 10.07
C PHE A 109 0.24 4.23 11.16
N PHE A 110 -1.02 3.97 10.79
CA PHE A 110 -2.12 4.02 11.74
C PHE A 110 -2.03 2.93 12.80
N SER A 111 -1.61 1.72 12.45
CA SER A 111 -1.43 0.65 13.43
C SER A 111 -0.34 0.97 14.45
N GLY A 112 0.74 1.65 14.03
CA GLY A 112 1.79 2.11 14.93
C GLY A 112 1.32 3.25 15.84
N VAL A 113 0.65 4.27 15.26
CA VAL A 113 0.13 5.43 16.04
C VAL A 113 -0.89 5.01 17.09
N PHE A 114 -1.71 4.00 16.81
CA PHE A 114 -2.72 3.51 17.76
C PHE A 114 -2.24 2.38 18.67
N ALA A 115 -1.03 1.86 18.49
CA ALA A 115 -0.49 0.80 19.34
C ALA A 115 -0.53 1.21 20.81
N GLY A 116 -0.91 0.29 21.69
CA GLY A 116 -1.04 0.54 23.14
C GLY A 116 -2.22 1.45 23.57
N THR A 117 -3.09 1.87 22.65
CA THR A 117 -4.29 2.67 22.95
C THR A 117 -5.56 1.84 22.82
N SER A 118 -6.69 2.38 23.30
CA SER A 118 -8.03 1.78 23.10
C SER A 118 -8.48 1.76 21.62
N LEU A 119 -7.76 2.44 20.74
CA LEU A 119 -8.01 2.48 19.28
C LEU A 119 -7.07 1.57 18.49
N ALA A 120 -6.25 0.74 19.15
CA ALA A 120 -5.32 -0.19 18.52
C ALA A 120 -6.04 -1.09 17.49
N PHE A 121 -5.30 -1.49 16.47
CA PHE A 121 -5.76 -2.52 15.54
C PHE A 121 -5.78 -3.88 16.25
N ASP A 122 -6.83 -4.64 16.02
CA ASP A 122 -6.93 -5.99 16.55
C ASP A 122 -6.07 -7.00 15.76
N GLU A 123 -5.90 -8.21 16.32
CA GLU A 123 -5.09 -9.27 15.71
C GLU A 123 -5.62 -9.69 14.33
N ARG A 124 -6.94 -9.66 14.11
CA ARG A 124 -7.55 -9.99 12.82
C ARG A 124 -7.16 -8.93 11.78
N GLN A 125 -7.23 -7.65 12.13
CA GLN A 125 -6.88 -6.54 11.25
C GLN A 125 -5.39 -6.60 10.86
N LEU A 126 -4.51 -6.76 11.84
CA LEU A 126 -3.06 -6.93 11.61
C LEU A 126 -2.77 -8.19 10.81
N GLY A 127 -3.48 -9.29 11.07
CA GLY A 127 -3.37 -10.55 10.34
C GLY A 127 -3.72 -10.43 8.86
N ILE A 128 -4.76 -9.67 8.51
CA ILE A 128 -5.14 -9.43 7.10
C ILE A 128 -4.04 -8.64 6.37
N ILE A 129 -3.50 -7.58 6.98
CA ILE A 129 -2.45 -6.76 6.35
C ILE A 129 -1.15 -7.58 6.22
N SER A 130 -0.77 -8.32 7.26
CA SER A 130 0.39 -9.23 7.22
C SER A 130 0.25 -10.26 6.12
N THR A 131 -0.95 -10.82 5.94
CA THR A 131 -1.21 -11.80 4.89
C THR A 131 -1.16 -11.16 3.50
N LEU A 132 -1.65 -9.94 3.33
CA LEU A 132 -1.49 -9.18 2.09
C LEU A 132 0.01 -9.01 1.72
N ILE A 133 0.85 -8.71 2.72
CA ILE A 133 2.29 -8.61 2.50
C ILE A 133 2.89 -9.98 2.13
N ASP A 134 2.59 -11.04 2.88
CA ASP A 134 3.17 -12.39 2.68
C ASP A 134 2.65 -13.08 1.41
N LYS A 135 1.34 -13.05 1.16
CA LYS A 135 0.69 -13.76 0.04
C LYS A 135 0.52 -12.93 -1.22
N GLY A 136 0.66 -11.60 -1.11
CA GLY A 136 0.60 -10.67 -2.22
C GLY A 136 1.99 -10.13 -2.57
N TYR A 137 2.44 -9.15 -1.80
CA TYR A 137 3.65 -8.39 -2.13
C TYR A 137 4.94 -9.20 -2.19
N ARG A 138 5.14 -10.15 -1.29
CA ARG A 138 6.34 -11.00 -1.27
C ARG A 138 6.53 -11.76 -2.58
N TRP A 139 5.43 -12.11 -3.27
CA TRP A 139 5.49 -12.80 -4.55
C TRP A 139 5.99 -11.92 -5.69
N ILE A 140 5.66 -10.63 -5.66
CA ILE A 140 5.98 -9.66 -6.73
C ILE A 140 7.30 -8.92 -6.50
N MET A 141 8.04 -9.27 -5.45
CA MET A 141 9.35 -8.70 -5.15
C MET A 141 10.46 -9.66 -5.54
N TRP A 142 11.50 -9.15 -6.15
CA TRP A 142 12.70 -9.90 -6.52
C TRP A 142 13.96 -9.10 -6.19
N LYS A 143 14.75 -9.58 -5.18
CA LYS A 143 16.04 -8.99 -4.80
C LYS A 143 15.99 -7.46 -4.63
N GLY A 144 15.02 -6.98 -3.87
CA GLY A 144 14.84 -5.56 -3.59
C GLY A 144 14.21 -4.73 -4.70
N LYS A 145 13.64 -5.37 -5.71
CA LYS A 145 12.89 -4.74 -6.80
C LYS A 145 11.44 -5.24 -6.79
N MET A 146 10.49 -4.35 -7.03
CA MET A 146 9.09 -4.71 -7.25
C MET A 146 8.87 -4.93 -8.75
N ASP A 147 8.10 -5.95 -9.11
CA ASP A 147 7.81 -6.27 -10.51
C ASP A 147 7.16 -5.09 -11.24
N VAL A 148 7.66 -4.77 -12.42
CA VAL A 148 7.22 -3.65 -13.26
C VAL A 148 5.72 -3.73 -13.56
N SER A 149 5.20 -4.93 -13.87
CA SER A 149 3.77 -5.14 -14.13
C SER A 149 2.87 -4.74 -12.98
N SER A 150 3.41 -4.63 -11.76
CA SER A 150 2.67 -4.29 -10.55
C SER A 150 2.66 -2.80 -10.20
N LEU A 151 3.44 -1.96 -10.91
CA LEU A 151 3.63 -0.55 -10.56
C LEU A 151 2.47 0.36 -11.00
N GLY A 152 1.53 -0.16 -11.79
CA GLY A 152 0.45 0.64 -12.38
C GLY A 152 1.00 1.69 -13.35
N ARG A 153 0.50 2.92 -13.29
CA ARG A 153 0.99 4.03 -14.13
C ARG A 153 2.27 4.70 -13.63
N GLN A 154 2.71 4.39 -12.41
CA GLN A 154 3.85 5.08 -11.78
C GLN A 154 5.19 4.44 -12.20
N LEU A 155 5.47 4.53 -13.48
CA LEU A 155 6.73 4.11 -14.11
C LEU A 155 7.64 5.33 -14.17
N PHE A 156 8.65 5.37 -13.33
CA PHE A 156 9.68 6.40 -13.29
C PHE A 156 11.03 5.76 -12.97
N HIS A 157 12.11 6.47 -13.23
CA HIS A 157 13.47 6.00 -13.02
C HIS A 157 13.61 5.39 -11.61
N HIS A 158 14.11 4.16 -11.53
CA HIS A 158 14.28 3.37 -10.31
C HIS A 158 12.98 3.07 -9.52
N ALA A 159 11.81 3.23 -10.10
CA ALA A 159 10.54 2.94 -9.44
C ALA A 159 10.48 1.55 -8.80
N PRO A 160 10.97 0.46 -9.43
CA PRO A 160 11.00 -0.88 -8.81
C PRO A 160 11.70 -0.90 -7.46
N ILE A 161 12.85 -0.23 -7.33
CA ILE A 161 13.63 -0.17 -6.09
C ILE A 161 12.94 0.71 -5.05
N HIS A 162 12.52 1.92 -5.42
CA HIS A 162 11.87 2.85 -4.50
C HIS A 162 10.59 2.28 -3.90
N LYS A 163 9.79 1.57 -4.72
CA LYS A 163 8.55 0.93 -4.27
C LYS A 163 8.83 -0.26 -3.33
N ALA A 164 9.84 -1.05 -3.65
CA ALA A 164 10.27 -2.17 -2.82
C ALA A 164 10.79 -1.70 -1.45
N LEU A 165 11.60 -0.64 -1.40
CA LEU A 165 12.07 -0.04 -0.16
C LEU A 165 10.92 0.54 0.68
N SER A 166 9.97 1.23 0.05
CA SER A 166 8.78 1.75 0.73
C SER A 166 7.94 0.64 1.36
N LEU A 167 7.78 -0.50 0.65
CA LEU A 167 7.09 -1.66 1.19
C LEU A 167 7.86 -2.28 2.37
N ALA A 168 9.18 -2.44 2.25
CA ALA A 168 10.02 -3.02 3.29
C ALA A 168 9.95 -2.20 4.59
N PHE A 169 10.04 -0.87 4.45
CA PHE A 169 9.87 0.07 5.56
C PHE A 169 8.47 -0.07 6.20
N SER A 170 7.42 -0.04 5.38
CA SER A 170 6.04 -0.18 5.87
C SER A 170 5.81 -1.53 6.58
N ALA A 171 6.38 -2.61 6.08
CA ALA A 171 6.28 -3.92 6.72
C ALA A 171 6.97 -3.95 8.09
N SER A 172 8.10 -3.26 8.26
CA SER A 172 8.82 -3.19 9.54
C SER A 172 8.10 -2.36 10.61
N GLU A 173 7.29 -1.39 10.19
CA GLU A 173 6.52 -0.50 11.08
C GLU A 173 5.14 -1.08 11.47
N LEU A 174 4.69 -2.13 10.78
CA LEU A 174 3.34 -2.67 10.97
C LEU A 174 3.11 -3.16 12.39
N GLY A 175 2.03 -2.70 13.01
CA GLY A 175 1.65 -3.07 14.37
C GLY A 175 2.57 -2.50 15.45
N GLY A 176 3.34 -1.44 15.15
CA GLY A 176 4.27 -0.82 16.09
C GLY A 176 5.44 -1.74 16.51
N GLY A 177 5.68 -2.82 15.75
CA GLY A 177 6.74 -3.80 16.06
C GLY A 177 6.40 -4.76 17.22
N GLU A 178 5.15 -4.85 17.67
CA GLU A 178 4.76 -5.70 18.79
C GLU A 178 4.17 -7.06 18.36
N SER A 179 3.50 -7.10 17.21
CA SER A 179 2.86 -8.33 16.70
C SER A 179 3.90 -9.32 16.16
N LYS A 180 3.96 -10.52 16.75
CA LYS A 180 4.85 -11.59 16.29
C LYS A 180 4.62 -11.97 14.82
N GLN A 181 3.38 -11.95 14.36
CA GLN A 181 3.04 -12.24 12.96
C GLN A 181 3.59 -11.15 12.04
N CYS A 182 3.40 -9.87 12.37
CA CYS A 182 3.91 -8.75 11.61
C CYS A 182 5.44 -8.77 11.52
N ILE A 183 6.11 -8.99 12.65
CA ILE A 183 7.58 -9.13 12.72
C ILE A 183 8.04 -10.28 11.83
N SER A 184 7.40 -11.45 11.90
CA SER A 184 7.78 -12.60 11.08
C SER A 184 7.68 -12.32 9.58
N VAL A 185 6.60 -11.70 9.15
CA VAL A 185 6.39 -11.33 7.74
C VAL A 185 7.41 -10.30 7.28
N ALA A 186 7.64 -9.25 8.07
CA ALA A 186 8.66 -8.25 7.80
C ALA A 186 10.06 -8.86 7.69
N CYS A 187 10.44 -9.74 8.65
CA CYS A 187 11.71 -10.44 8.61
C CYS A 187 11.88 -11.31 7.36
N ASN A 188 10.84 -12.03 6.94
CA ASN A 188 10.89 -12.84 5.71
C ASN A 188 11.09 -11.96 4.48
N LEU A 189 10.31 -10.87 4.36
CA LEU A 189 10.42 -9.93 3.26
C LEU A 189 11.82 -9.29 3.18
N LEU A 190 12.33 -8.81 4.32
CA LEU A 190 13.65 -8.17 4.41
C LEU A 190 14.79 -9.15 4.10
N LYS A 191 14.76 -10.36 4.66
CA LYS A 191 15.79 -11.37 4.44
C LYS A 191 15.84 -11.83 2.98
N GLU A 192 14.71 -12.01 2.33
CA GLU A 192 14.65 -12.43 0.92
C GLU A 192 15.13 -11.36 -0.06
N ASN A 193 14.91 -10.10 0.27
CA ASN A 193 15.18 -9.00 -0.66
C ASN A 193 16.46 -8.22 -0.35
N TYR A 194 16.87 -8.15 0.92
CA TYR A 194 18.00 -7.32 1.36
C TYR A 194 19.00 -8.08 2.25
N GLY A 195 18.70 -9.32 2.57
CA GLY A 195 19.53 -10.12 3.47
C GLY A 195 20.78 -10.66 2.80
N VAL A 196 21.85 -10.73 3.58
CA VAL A 196 23.15 -11.33 3.19
C VAL A 196 23.14 -12.85 3.35
N MET A 197 22.21 -13.39 4.12
CA MET A 197 22.13 -14.84 4.39
C MET A 197 21.30 -15.55 3.34
N LYS A 198 21.86 -16.62 2.78
CA LYS A 198 21.15 -17.57 1.92
C LYS A 198 20.04 -18.24 2.70
N GLN A 199 18.84 -17.75 2.64
CA GLN A 199 17.64 -18.49 3.04
C GLN A 199 17.06 -19.20 1.84
N ASN A 200 16.26 -20.24 2.09
CA ASN A 200 15.51 -20.89 1.02
C ASN A 200 14.61 -19.83 0.36
N PRO A 201 14.87 -19.48 -0.91
CA PRO A 201 14.09 -18.45 -1.58
C PRO A 201 12.64 -18.90 -1.72
N LEU A 202 11.71 -17.96 -1.71
CA LEU A 202 10.33 -18.24 -2.11
C LEU A 202 10.33 -18.80 -3.53
N VAL A 203 9.89 -20.04 -3.71
CA VAL A 203 9.79 -20.72 -5.00
C VAL A 203 8.38 -21.22 -5.23
N GLY A 204 7.97 -21.35 -6.48
CA GLY A 204 6.67 -21.86 -6.85
C GLY A 204 5.97 -21.03 -7.92
N HIS A 205 4.65 -21.15 -7.94
CA HIS A 205 3.77 -20.48 -8.89
C HIS A 205 2.63 -19.81 -8.11
N LYS A 206 2.37 -18.56 -8.42
CA LYS A 206 1.26 -17.79 -7.87
C LYS A 206 0.47 -17.17 -9.00
N HIS A 207 -0.80 -17.50 -9.09
CA HIS A 207 -1.74 -16.83 -9.97
C HIS A 207 -2.68 -15.94 -9.14
N PHE A 208 -2.65 -14.64 -9.44
CA PHE A 208 -3.61 -13.67 -8.91
C PHE A 208 -4.80 -13.64 -9.87
N TRP A 209 -5.74 -14.57 -9.63
CA TRP A 209 -6.82 -14.87 -10.55
C TRP A 209 -7.88 -13.77 -10.66
N GLN A 210 -7.92 -12.85 -9.69
CA GLN A 210 -8.77 -11.65 -9.79
C GLN A 210 -8.08 -10.49 -10.53
N SER A 211 -6.79 -10.63 -10.83
CA SER A 211 -5.97 -9.60 -11.49
C SER A 211 -5.40 -10.05 -12.84
N ASP A 212 -5.71 -11.27 -13.29
CA ASP A 212 -5.13 -11.90 -14.47
C ASP A 212 -3.60 -11.75 -14.53
N TYR A 213 -2.95 -12.02 -13.38
CA TYR A 213 -1.54 -11.77 -13.15
C TYR A 213 -0.88 -13.00 -12.53
N THR A 214 0.23 -13.42 -13.14
CA THR A 214 0.90 -14.65 -12.75
C THR A 214 2.37 -14.40 -12.45
N ILE A 215 2.86 -15.01 -11.37
CA ILE A 215 4.27 -15.03 -10.98
C ILE A 215 4.74 -16.48 -10.94
N HIS A 216 5.91 -16.74 -11.52
CA HIS A 216 6.63 -18.00 -11.37
C HIS A 216 8.03 -17.72 -10.83
N ARG A 217 8.41 -18.41 -9.75
CA ARG A 217 9.69 -18.19 -9.05
C ARG A 217 10.49 -19.48 -8.97
N ARG A 218 11.78 -19.36 -9.24
CA ARG A 218 12.82 -20.36 -9.04
C ARG A 218 13.97 -19.75 -8.24
N PRO A 219 14.89 -20.52 -7.68
CA PRO A 219 15.99 -19.97 -6.88
C PRO A 219 16.80 -18.89 -7.59
N GLN A 220 16.94 -18.96 -8.92
CA GLN A 220 17.80 -18.10 -9.72
C GLN A 220 17.05 -17.05 -10.54
N TRP A 221 15.71 -17.14 -10.65
CA TRP A 221 14.94 -16.23 -11.47
C TRP A 221 13.47 -16.13 -11.03
N MET A 222 12.86 -15.04 -11.41
CA MET A 222 11.42 -14.82 -11.31
C MET A 222 10.90 -14.39 -12.70
N ALA A 223 9.76 -14.88 -13.07
CA ALA A 223 9.02 -14.38 -14.24
C ALA A 223 7.63 -13.93 -13.84
N SER A 224 7.18 -12.84 -14.43
CA SER A 224 5.81 -12.35 -14.31
C SER A 224 5.13 -12.30 -15.68
N VAL A 225 3.82 -12.55 -15.70
CA VAL A 225 2.97 -12.36 -16.88
C VAL A 225 1.73 -11.61 -16.45
N LYS A 226 1.50 -10.46 -17.07
CA LYS A 226 0.28 -9.67 -16.87
C LYS A 226 -0.62 -9.74 -18.07
N MET A 227 -1.88 -10.01 -17.85
CA MET A 227 -2.90 -10.13 -18.86
C MET A 227 -4.06 -9.16 -18.59
N ALA A 228 -4.86 -8.92 -19.59
CA ALA A 228 -6.12 -8.21 -19.50
C ALA A 228 -7.25 -9.13 -19.99
N SER A 229 -8.45 -8.89 -19.49
CA SER A 229 -9.65 -9.60 -19.92
C SER A 229 -10.87 -8.67 -19.82
N ASP A 230 -12.05 -9.17 -20.10
CA ASP A 230 -13.31 -8.49 -19.82
C ASP A 230 -13.58 -8.28 -18.31
N ARG A 231 -12.86 -9.00 -17.44
CA ARG A 231 -12.97 -8.91 -15.98
C ARG A 231 -11.98 -7.92 -15.35
N VAL A 232 -10.84 -7.65 -16.01
CA VAL A 232 -9.72 -6.89 -15.44
C VAL A 232 -9.22 -5.83 -16.41
N VAL A 233 -9.20 -4.58 -15.95
CA VAL A 233 -8.58 -3.49 -16.71
C VAL A 233 -7.06 -3.70 -16.76
N GLY A 234 -6.48 -3.64 -17.95
CA GLY A 234 -5.08 -3.97 -18.18
C GLY A 234 -4.12 -3.05 -17.44
N VAL A 235 -4.22 -1.75 -17.68
CA VAL A 235 -3.30 -0.76 -17.12
C VAL A 235 -3.95 0.62 -17.04
N GLU A 236 -3.50 1.43 -16.12
CA GLU A 236 -3.94 2.82 -15.97
C GLU A 236 -3.03 3.76 -16.79
N MET A 237 -3.65 4.61 -17.59
CA MET A 237 -3.02 5.71 -18.31
C MET A 237 -3.76 6.98 -17.94
N MET A 238 -3.23 7.81 -17.05
CA MET A 238 -3.93 8.98 -16.52
C MET A 238 -2.95 10.04 -16.00
N ASN A 239 -3.38 11.28 -15.99
CA ASN A 239 -2.60 12.43 -15.49
C ASN A 239 -1.28 12.69 -16.25
N GLY A 240 -1.18 12.23 -17.49
CA GLY A 240 0.08 12.30 -18.25
C GLY A 240 1.06 11.16 -17.95
N ASP A 241 0.75 10.30 -16.99
CA ASP A 241 1.58 9.14 -16.64
C ASP A 241 1.25 7.96 -17.56
N ASN A 242 2.30 7.19 -17.92
CA ASN A 242 2.20 5.93 -18.65
C ASN A 242 1.39 5.99 -19.95
N MET A 243 1.48 7.08 -20.71
CA MET A 243 0.67 7.31 -21.91
C MET A 243 0.93 6.31 -23.05
N LYS A 244 2.03 5.53 -22.97
CA LYS A 244 2.38 4.46 -23.91
C LYS A 244 2.06 3.06 -23.38
N GLY A 245 1.43 2.97 -22.20
CA GLY A 245 1.24 1.70 -21.49
C GLY A 245 0.12 0.79 -22.00
N PHE A 246 -0.54 1.11 -23.11
CA PHE A 246 -1.73 0.41 -23.59
C PHE A 246 -1.58 -1.11 -23.63
N TYR A 247 -0.44 -1.60 -24.11
CA TYR A 247 -0.17 -3.03 -24.29
C TYR A 247 0.53 -3.70 -23.09
N MET A 248 0.68 -3.00 -21.95
CA MET A 248 1.41 -3.54 -20.79
C MET A 248 0.72 -4.72 -20.10
N ALA A 249 -0.49 -5.08 -20.51
CA ALA A 249 -1.22 -6.22 -20.00
C ALA A 249 -1.65 -7.22 -21.09
N ASP A 250 -1.08 -7.12 -22.29
CA ASP A 250 -1.39 -8.03 -23.39
C ASP A 250 -0.43 -9.23 -23.39
N GLY A 251 -0.29 -9.91 -22.26
CA GLY A 251 0.68 -10.98 -22.06
C GLY A 251 2.11 -10.47 -21.80
N ALA A 252 2.25 -9.21 -21.36
CA ALA A 252 3.56 -8.64 -21.06
C ALA A 252 4.30 -9.49 -20.03
N THR A 253 5.48 -9.97 -20.40
CA THR A 253 6.29 -10.90 -19.62
C THR A 253 7.60 -10.23 -19.22
N TYR A 254 7.92 -10.28 -17.93
CA TYR A 254 9.17 -9.77 -17.38
C TYR A 254 9.94 -10.89 -16.71
N ILE A 255 11.25 -10.96 -16.94
CA ILE A 255 12.13 -11.99 -16.36
C ILE A 255 13.23 -11.30 -15.57
N TYR A 256 13.36 -11.68 -14.31
CA TYR A 256 14.32 -11.15 -13.34
C TYR A 256 15.34 -12.21 -12.98
N GLN A 257 16.60 -11.84 -12.98
CA GLN A 257 17.74 -12.66 -12.52
C GLN A 257 18.59 -11.89 -11.52
N ASP A 258 19.83 -11.59 -11.85
CA ASP A 258 20.79 -10.90 -10.99
C ASP A 258 21.19 -9.50 -11.49
N GLY A 259 20.67 -9.09 -12.63
CA GLY A 259 20.98 -7.81 -13.24
C GLY A 259 20.09 -6.66 -12.74
N ASP A 260 20.30 -5.51 -13.34
CA ASP A 260 19.50 -4.30 -13.13
C ASP A 260 18.33 -4.21 -14.11
N GLU A 261 17.70 -5.36 -14.36
CA GLU A 261 16.60 -5.46 -15.27
C GLU A 261 15.47 -4.48 -14.89
N TYR A 262 14.95 -3.78 -15.90
CA TYR A 262 13.78 -2.90 -15.79
C TYR A 262 13.89 -1.74 -14.78
N LEU A 263 15.08 -1.23 -14.53
CA LEU A 263 15.26 -0.05 -13.65
C LEU A 263 15.08 1.27 -14.41
N ASP A 264 15.42 1.29 -15.70
CA ASP A 264 15.33 2.45 -16.58
C ASP A 264 14.15 2.34 -17.54
N ILE A 265 12.95 2.31 -16.99
CA ILE A 265 11.68 2.16 -17.71
C ILE A 265 10.93 3.48 -17.82
#